data_cc700809ecf65a391f72c558d8082e0c
#
_entry.id   cc700809ecf65a391f72c558d8082e0c
#
_cell.length_a   1.000
_cell.length_b   1.000
_cell.length_c   1.000
_cell.angle_alpha   90.00
_cell.angle_beta   90.00
_cell.angle_gamma   90.00
#
_symmetry.space_group_name_H-M   'P 1'
#
loop_
_entity.id
_entity.type
_entity.pdbx_description
1 polymer ?
#
loop_
_entity_poly.entity_id
_entity_poly.type
_entity_poly.pdbx_seq_one_letter_code
_entity_poly.pdbx_strand_id
1 'polypeptide(L)'
;MHLTEKQQSVYRFIRRYMEKKAMAPSYDEIRQYFGFASFQSVQKHLKQLERKGYIRMPGKNQKRGLTLVEMGGKTVLLPLSGVVAAGRPIEAVETPETVGVPDEMLGLGDYFALRIRGQSMIEEGIFDGDTIVVRSQASAESGQTVVALVAGEATVKKYYRWTDGVELRPANPEMDPIFVHEGEFAIRGVVVGLMRRYR
;
A
#
# COMPACT_ATOMS: atom_id res chain seq x y z
N MET A 1 -14.93 3.62 6.70
CA MET A 1 -15.67 3.35 5.42
C MET A 1 -14.67 3.44 4.28
N HIS A 2 -14.45 2.35 3.52
CA HIS A 2 -13.47 2.34 2.44
C HIS A 2 -13.97 3.11 1.20
N LEU A 3 -13.06 3.74 0.49
CA LEU A 3 -13.34 4.34 -0.81
C LEU A 3 -13.32 3.26 -1.90
N THR A 4 -14.20 3.40 -2.90
CA THR A 4 -14.06 2.62 -4.14
C THR A 4 -12.85 3.13 -4.92
N GLU A 5 -12.32 2.33 -5.86
CA GLU A 5 -11.19 2.73 -6.72
C GLU A 5 -11.38 4.09 -7.38
N LYS A 6 -12.57 4.33 -7.95
CA LYS A 6 -12.88 5.60 -8.60
C LYS A 6 -12.93 6.77 -7.62
N GLN A 7 -13.50 6.57 -6.42
CA GLN A 7 -13.51 7.57 -5.37
C GLN A 7 -12.09 7.90 -4.89
N GLN A 8 -11.27 6.90 -4.74
CA GLN A 8 -9.88 7.04 -4.33
C GLN A 8 -9.05 7.80 -5.37
N SER A 9 -9.27 7.50 -6.67
CA SER A 9 -8.63 8.24 -7.76
C SER A 9 -9.03 9.71 -7.76
N VAL A 10 -10.31 10.02 -7.56
CA VAL A 10 -10.80 11.40 -7.46
C VAL A 10 -10.20 12.12 -6.24
N TYR A 11 -10.16 11.47 -5.09
CA TYR A 11 -9.58 12.05 -3.88
C TYR A 11 -8.07 12.35 -4.05
N ARG A 12 -7.30 11.43 -4.64
CA ARG A 12 -5.87 11.64 -4.92
C ARG A 12 -5.62 12.78 -5.90
N PHE A 13 -6.45 12.88 -6.93
CA PHE A 13 -6.34 14.00 -7.87
C PHE A 13 -6.52 15.31 -7.14
N ILE A 14 -7.57 15.44 -6.32
CA ILE A 14 -7.85 16.66 -5.55
C ILE A 14 -6.66 17.00 -4.64
N ARG A 15 -6.15 16.02 -3.90
CA ARG A 15 -5.00 16.20 -3.01
C ARG A 15 -3.76 16.69 -3.75
N ARG A 16 -3.35 16.01 -4.82
CA ARG A 16 -2.20 16.40 -5.65
C ARG A 16 -2.37 17.75 -6.31
N TYR A 17 -3.59 18.07 -6.73
CA TYR A 17 -3.89 19.37 -7.32
C TYR A 17 -3.69 20.48 -6.29
N MET A 18 -4.20 20.30 -5.08
CA MET A 18 -4.06 21.26 -3.99
C MET A 18 -2.61 21.41 -3.52
N GLU A 19 -1.85 20.33 -3.44
CA GLU A 19 -0.41 20.35 -3.14
C GLU A 19 0.39 21.17 -4.18
N LYS A 20 0.04 21.06 -5.46
CA LYS A 20 0.76 21.75 -6.56
C LYS A 20 0.31 23.19 -6.77
N LYS A 21 -0.95 23.49 -6.59
CA LYS A 21 -1.59 24.76 -6.95
C LYS A 21 -1.97 25.64 -5.76
N ALA A 22 -1.84 25.12 -4.53
CA ALA A 22 -2.30 25.77 -3.30
C ALA A 22 -3.78 26.20 -3.31
N MET A 23 -4.60 25.59 -4.18
CA MET A 23 -6.03 25.84 -4.31
C MET A 23 -6.78 24.59 -4.74
N ALA A 24 -8.05 24.50 -4.41
CA ALA A 24 -8.90 23.39 -4.81
C ALA A 24 -9.17 23.37 -6.32
N PRO A 25 -9.25 22.20 -6.96
CA PRO A 25 -9.71 22.10 -8.34
C PRO A 25 -11.19 22.50 -8.46
N SER A 26 -11.54 23.11 -9.58
CA SER A 26 -12.92 23.33 -9.96
C SER A 26 -13.58 22.01 -10.42
N TYR A 27 -14.90 21.99 -10.44
CA TYR A 27 -15.64 20.82 -10.96
C TYR A 27 -15.30 20.53 -12.42
N ASP A 28 -15.01 21.55 -13.22
CA ASP A 28 -14.63 21.36 -14.62
C ASP A 28 -13.24 20.76 -14.77
N GLU A 29 -12.27 21.17 -13.97
CA GLU A 29 -10.93 20.56 -13.94
C GLU A 29 -11.00 19.09 -13.53
N ILE A 30 -11.85 18.74 -12.56
CA ILE A 30 -12.08 17.34 -12.20
C ILE A 30 -12.76 16.59 -13.34
N ARG A 31 -13.79 17.19 -13.97
CA ARG A 31 -14.54 16.61 -15.08
C ARG A 31 -13.63 16.31 -16.26
N GLN A 32 -12.81 17.27 -16.67
CA GLN A 32 -11.86 17.12 -17.78
C GLN A 32 -10.82 16.04 -17.50
N TYR A 33 -10.21 16.06 -16.30
CA TYR A 33 -9.17 15.09 -15.95
C TYR A 33 -9.66 13.65 -15.99
N PHE A 34 -10.89 13.39 -15.53
CA PHE A 34 -11.45 12.03 -15.46
C PHE A 34 -12.32 11.65 -16.68
N GLY A 35 -12.51 12.55 -17.63
CA GLY A 35 -13.38 12.32 -18.79
C GLY A 35 -14.87 12.12 -18.38
N PHE A 36 -15.32 12.76 -17.30
CA PHE A 36 -16.71 12.61 -16.89
C PHE A 36 -17.66 13.33 -17.87
N ALA A 37 -18.75 12.67 -18.24
CA ALA A 37 -19.72 13.19 -19.19
C ALA A 37 -20.45 14.45 -18.68
N SER A 38 -20.60 14.61 -17.36
CA SER A 38 -21.38 15.73 -16.80
C SER A 38 -20.82 16.20 -15.45
N PHE A 39 -21.17 17.45 -15.06
CA PHE A 39 -20.93 17.97 -13.72
C PHE A 39 -21.63 17.16 -12.62
N GLN A 40 -22.77 16.57 -12.92
CA GLN A 40 -23.50 15.71 -11.98
C GLN A 40 -22.68 14.47 -11.60
N SER A 41 -21.93 13.91 -12.55
CA SER A 41 -21.02 12.78 -12.29
C SER A 41 -19.92 13.19 -11.31
N VAL A 42 -19.30 14.36 -11.49
CA VAL A 42 -18.34 14.92 -10.53
C VAL A 42 -18.98 15.08 -9.15
N GLN A 43 -20.15 15.73 -9.12
CA GLN A 43 -20.87 16.01 -7.87
C GLN A 43 -21.20 14.73 -7.09
N LYS A 44 -21.60 13.65 -7.80
CA LYS A 44 -21.87 12.34 -7.20
C LYS A 44 -20.63 11.80 -6.47
N HIS A 45 -19.45 11.87 -7.09
CA HIS A 45 -18.22 11.40 -6.45
C HIS A 45 -17.81 12.27 -5.27
N LEU A 46 -17.91 13.60 -5.41
CA LEU A 46 -17.59 14.53 -4.32
C LEU A 46 -18.53 14.36 -3.12
N LYS A 47 -19.84 14.25 -3.33
CA LYS A 47 -20.81 13.96 -2.26
C LYS A 47 -20.49 12.64 -1.53
N GLN A 48 -20.02 11.62 -2.23
CA GLN A 48 -19.62 10.36 -1.61
C GLN A 48 -18.36 10.53 -0.77
N LEU A 49 -17.37 11.30 -1.25
CA LEU A 49 -16.17 11.62 -0.49
C LEU A 49 -16.50 12.45 0.76
N GLU A 50 -17.40 13.42 0.65
CA GLU A 50 -17.87 14.22 1.77
C GLU A 50 -18.60 13.36 2.80
N ARG A 51 -19.56 12.52 2.37
CA ARG A 51 -20.29 11.61 3.26
C ARG A 51 -19.36 10.65 4.01
N LYS A 52 -18.26 10.27 3.37
CA LYS A 52 -17.21 9.43 3.97
C LYS A 52 -16.20 10.22 4.80
N GLY A 53 -16.29 11.54 4.85
CA GLY A 53 -15.48 12.43 5.68
C GLY A 53 -14.08 12.74 5.12
N TYR A 54 -13.84 12.54 3.82
CA TYR A 54 -12.55 12.80 3.17
C TYR A 54 -12.40 14.26 2.69
N ILE A 55 -13.50 14.91 2.37
CA ILE A 55 -13.54 16.32 1.94
C ILE A 55 -14.71 17.04 2.60
N ARG A 56 -14.67 18.37 2.60
CA ARG A 56 -15.82 19.23 2.83
C ARG A 56 -16.14 19.97 1.55
N MET A 57 -17.42 19.95 1.16
CA MET A 57 -17.89 20.66 -0.01
C MET A 57 -17.96 22.18 0.26
N PRO A 58 -17.79 23.02 -0.77
CA PRO A 58 -17.94 24.45 -0.62
C PRO A 58 -19.36 24.83 -0.21
N GLY A 59 -19.50 25.85 0.62
CA GLY A 59 -20.79 26.48 0.90
C GLY A 59 -21.40 27.11 -0.36
N LYS A 60 -22.66 27.48 -0.27
CA LYS A 60 -23.35 28.22 -1.37
C LYS A 60 -22.50 29.43 -1.82
N ASN A 61 -22.25 29.54 -3.13
CA ASN A 61 -21.50 30.63 -3.79
C ASN A 61 -19.95 30.59 -3.70
N GLN A 62 -19.34 29.51 -3.25
CA GLN A 62 -17.88 29.36 -3.27
C GLN A 62 -17.42 28.45 -4.43
N LYS A 63 -16.81 29.05 -5.46
CA LYS A 63 -16.39 28.31 -6.66
C LYS A 63 -15.21 27.34 -6.43
N ARG A 64 -14.37 27.56 -5.40
CA ARG A 64 -13.18 26.75 -5.06
C ARG A 64 -13.05 26.49 -3.56
N GLY A 65 -14.15 26.38 -2.86
CA GLY A 65 -14.19 26.19 -1.40
C GLY A 65 -14.13 24.73 -0.94
N LEU A 66 -13.83 23.77 -1.84
CA LEU A 66 -13.60 22.41 -1.46
C LEU A 66 -12.33 22.33 -0.59
N THR A 67 -12.44 21.73 0.58
CA THR A 67 -11.30 21.49 1.46
C THR A 67 -11.13 20.01 1.73
N LEU A 68 -9.87 19.59 1.85
CA LEU A 68 -9.57 18.27 2.38
C LEU A 68 -9.90 18.29 3.87
N VAL A 69 -10.57 17.26 4.35
CA VAL A 69 -10.58 17.03 5.79
C VAL A 69 -9.20 16.49 6.12
N GLU A 70 -8.42 17.25 6.88
CA GLU A 70 -7.21 16.73 7.50
C GLU A 70 -7.64 15.56 8.39
N MET A 71 -7.57 14.40 7.81
CA MET A 71 -7.74 13.17 8.55
C MET A 71 -6.40 12.94 9.24
N GLY A 72 -6.19 13.63 10.35
CA GLY A 72 -5.03 13.37 11.20
C GLY A 72 -4.96 11.88 11.44
N GLY A 73 -4.03 11.22 10.73
CA GLY A 73 -3.66 9.84 10.87
C GLY A 73 -4.83 8.87 11.05
N LYS A 74 -5.70 8.67 10.06
CA LYS A 74 -6.57 7.50 10.09
C LYS A 74 -5.67 6.27 10.08
N THR A 75 -5.75 5.54 11.17
CA THR A 75 -5.09 4.26 11.32
C THR A 75 -5.97 3.19 10.69
N VAL A 76 -5.43 2.49 9.72
CA VAL A 76 -6.04 1.29 9.13
C VAL A 76 -5.48 0.09 9.85
N LEU A 77 -6.33 -0.77 10.35
CA LEU A 77 -5.90 -2.03 10.95
C LEU A 77 -5.61 -3.01 9.84
N LEU A 78 -4.34 -3.40 9.71
CA LEU A 78 -3.91 -4.45 8.79
C LEU A 78 -3.72 -5.77 9.56
N PRO A 79 -4.07 -6.92 8.93
CA PRO A 79 -3.71 -8.21 9.49
C PRO A 79 -2.19 -8.29 9.62
N LEU A 80 -1.70 -8.59 10.81
CA LEU A 80 -0.30 -8.91 11.05
C LEU A 80 -0.14 -10.42 10.79
N SER A 81 0.33 -10.74 9.58
CA SER A 81 0.70 -12.10 9.28
C SER A 81 1.93 -12.43 10.11
N GLY A 82 1.77 -13.28 11.11
CA GLY A 82 2.90 -13.94 11.76
C GLY A 82 3.71 -14.63 10.68
N VAL A 83 4.95 -15.00 10.98
CA VAL A 83 5.80 -15.83 10.10
C VAL A 83 4.91 -16.90 9.48
N VAL A 84 4.65 -16.80 8.18
CA VAL A 84 3.94 -17.84 7.45
C VAL A 84 4.92 -19.00 7.37
N ALA A 85 4.89 -19.82 8.42
CA ALA A 85 5.57 -21.11 8.36
C ALA A 85 4.89 -21.91 7.24
N ALA A 86 5.70 -22.33 6.30
CA ALA A 86 5.29 -23.08 5.14
C ALA A 86 4.45 -24.31 5.49
N GLY A 87 3.44 -24.56 4.67
CA GLY A 87 2.81 -25.86 4.54
C GLY A 87 1.76 -26.26 5.57
N ARG A 88 1.33 -25.36 6.46
CA ARG A 88 0.11 -25.58 7.24
C ARG A 88 -0.99 -24.67 6.73
N PRO A 89 -2.23 -25.18 6.52
CA PRO A 89 -3.41 -24.33 6.43
C PRO A 89 -3.36 -23.37 7.62
N ILE A 90 -3.66 -22.11 7.40
CA ILE A 90 -3.85 -21.15 8.49
C ILE A 90 -4.94 -21.78 9.36
N GLU A 91 -4.56 -22.42 10.46
CA GLU A 91 -5.52 -22.73 11.50
C GLU A 91 -6.16 -21.38 11.83
N ALA A 92 -7.48 -21.33 11.76
CA ALA A 92 -8.25 -20.15 12.06
C ALA A 92 -7.88 -19.70 13.48
N VAL A 93 -6.94 -18.79 13.57
CA VAL A 93 -6.65 -18.08 14.83
C VAL A 93 -7.90 -17.25 15.05
N GLU A 94 -8.61 -17.54 16.11
CA GLU A 94 -9.92 -16.94 16.45
C GLU A 94 -9.89 -15.42 16.50
N THR A 95 -8.68 -14.81 16.57
CA THR A 95 -8.47 -13.35 16.43
C THR A 95 -7.10 -13.11 15.77
N PRO A 96 -7.05 -12.79 14.47
CA PRO A 96 -5.80 -12.42 13.83
C PRO A 96 -5.23 -11.16 14.50
N GLU A 97 -3.97 -11.20 14.91
CA GLU A 97 -3.26 -10.02 15.40
C GLU A 97 -3.31 -8.94 14.31
N THR A 98 -3.61 -7.71 14.69
CA THR A 98 -3.66 -6.57 13.75
C THR A 98 -2.70 -5.49 14.19
N VAL A 99 -2.21 -4.72 13.22
CA VAL A 99 -1.37 -3.56 13.47
C VAL A 99 -1.99 -2.33 12.82
N GLY A 100 -1.97 -1.21 13.54
CA GLY A 100 -2.43 0.08 13.04
C GLY A 100 -1.36 0.72 12.14
N VAL A 101 -1.73 1.01 10.89
CA VAL A 101 -0.87 1.64 9.89
C VAL A 101 -1.51 2.96 9.45
N PRO A 102 -0.75 4.08 9.39
CA PRO A 102 -1.24 5.33 8.83
C PRO A 102 -1.80 5.13 7.42
N ASP A 103 -3.00 5.63 7.13
CA ASP A 103 -3.65 5.41 5.82
C ASP A 103 -2.87 6.06 4.67
N GLU A 104 -2.07 7.08 4.97
CA GLU A 104 -1.17 7.74 4.02
C GLU A 104 -0.05 6.83 3.49
N MET A 105 0.31 5.79 4.24
CA MET A 105 1.24 4.75 3.76
C MET A 105 0.59 3.78 2.79
N LEU A 106 -0.74 3.79 2.70
CA LEU A 106 -1.51 2.84 1.93
C LEU A 106 -2.01 3.48 0.63
N GLY A 107 -1.85 2.73 -0.45
CA GLY A 107 -2.41 3.13 -1.74
C GLY A 107 -3.71 2.41 -2.06
N LEU A 108 -3.93 2.13 -3.37
CA LEU A 108 -4.97 1.22 -3.84
C LEU A 108 -4.52 -0.23 -3.67
N GLY A 109 -5.45 -1.10 -3.31
CA GLY A 109 -5.23 -2.54 -3.21
C GLY A 109 -5.36 -3.07 -1.78
N ASP A 110 -5.06 -4.34 -1.63
CA ASP A 110 -5.06 -5.03 -0.36
C ASP A 110 -3.66 -4.98 0.25
N TYR A 111 -3.62 -4.90 1.57
CA TYR A 111 -2.38 -4.77 2.33
C TYR A 111 -2.39 -5.73 3.51
N PHE A 112 -1.20 -6.17 3.88
CA PHE A 112 -0.95 -6.87 5.13
C PHE A 112 0.35 -6.34 5.75
N ALA A 113 0.54 -6.60 7.01
CA ALA A 113 1.78 -6.32 7.72
C ALA A 113 2.49 -7.64 8.04
N LEU A 114 3.82 -7.58 8.08
CA LEU A 114 4.66 -8.71 8.43
C LEU A 114 5.74 -8.27 9.42
N ARG A 115 5.94 -9.05 10.48
CA ARG A 115 7.05 -8.82 11.42
C ARG A 115 8.32 -9.49 10.89
N ILE A 116 9.39 -8.71 10.80
CA ILE A 116 10.69 -9.18 10.32
C ILE A 116 11.38 -10.01 11.39
N ARG A 117 11.98 -11.11 10.95
CA ARG A 117 12.93 -11.90 11.73
C ARG A 117 14.22 -12.08 10.93
N GLY A 118 15.35 -11.83 11.60
CA GLY A 118 16.68 -11.96 11.01
C GLY A 118 17.21 -10.68 10.38
N GLN A 119 18.34 -10.80 9.69
CA GLN A 119 19.18 -9.69 9.28
C GLN A 119 19.42 -9.63 7.76
N SER A 120 18.62 -10.31 6.96
CA SER A 120 18.86 -10.46 5.52
C SER A 120 18.68 -9.16 4.71
N MET A 121 18.12 -8.07 5.30
CA MET A 121 17.77 -6.83 4.62
C MET A 121 18.32 -5.58 5.33
N ILE A 122 19.43 -5.73 6.05
CA ILE A 122 20.01 -4.67 6.89
C ILE A 122 20.48 -3.44 6.07
N GLU A 123 21.01 -3.65 4.87
CA GLU A 123 21.44 -2.56 3.99
C GLU A 123 20.27 -1.78 3.38
N GLU A 124 19.06 -2.36 3.36
CA GLU A 124 17.81 -1.64 3.04
C GLU A 124 17.20 -0.97 4.28
N GLY A 125 17.90 -1.00 5.42
CA GLY A 125 17.43 -0.41 6.67
C GLY A 125 16.30 -1.21 7.34
N ILE A 126 16.07 -2.47 6.94
CA ILE A 126 15.06 -3.36 7.53
C ILE A 126 15.78 -4.30 8.50
N PHE A 127 15.44 -4.20 9.78
CA PHE A 127 16.10 -4.95 10.85
C PHE A 127 15.14 -5.94 11.54
N ASP A 128 15.72 -6.84 12.31
CA ASP A 128 14.96 -7.76 13.16
C ASP A 128 14.01 -7.02 14.10
N GLY A 129 12.76 -7.50 14.20
CA GLY A 129 11.70 -6.87 14.99
C GLY A 129 10.92 -5.76 14.30
N ASP A 130 11.35 -5.28 13.13
CA ASP A 130 10.58 -4.31 12.33
C ASP A 130 9.25 -4.89 11.86
N THR A 131 8.30 -3.99 11.61
CA THR A 131 7.04 -4.32 10.94
C THR A 131 7.03 -3.69 9.56
N ILE A 132 7.00 -4.49 8.52
CA ILE A 132 6.85 -4.00 7.14
C ILE A 132 5.38 -3.99 6.72
N VAL A 133 5.04 -3.00 5.90
CA VAL A 133 3.74 -2.88 5.24
C VAL A 133 3.90 -3.37 3.81
N VAL A 134 3.08 -4.34 3.42
CA VAL A 134 3.19 -5.05 2.15
C VAL A 134 1.90 -4.87 1.36
N ARG A 135 2.03 -4.40 0.12
CA ARG A 135 0.93 -4.41 -0.84
C ARG A 135 0.82 -5.80 -1.46
N SER A 136 -0.34 -6.44 -1.29
CA SER A 136 -0.63 -7.77 -1.81
C SER A 136 -0.69 -7.75 -3.34
N GLN A 137 0.20 -8.46 -4.00
CA GLN A 137 0.24 -8.63 -5.45
C GLN A 137 1.12 -9.82 -5.82
N ALA A 138 0.83 -10.46 -6.96
CA ALA A 138 1.53 -11.65 -7.44
C ALA A 138 2.72 -11.36 -8.37
N SER A 139 3.01 -10.08 -8.65
CA SER A 139 4.10 -9.66 -9.54
C SER A 139 4.91 -8.54 -8.92
N ALA A 140 6.16 -8.43 -9.34
CA ALA A 140 7.06 -7.35 -8.93
C ALA A 140 7.96 -6.92 -10.09
N GLU A 141 8.51 -5.72 -9.98
CA GLU A 141 9.53 -5.19 -10.88
C GLU A 141 10.93 -5.47 -10.31
N SER A 142 11.91 -5.65 -11.20
CA SER A 142 13.31 -5.82 -10.77
C SER A 142 13.77 -4.66 -9.89
N GLY A 143 14.42 -4.99 -8.78
CA GLY A 143 14.89 -4.04 -7.79
C GLY A 143 13.90 -3.76 -6.65
N GLN A 144 12.65 -4.20 -6.74
CA GLN A 144 11.71 -4.05 -5.64
C GLN A 144 12.01 -5.03 -4.50
N THR A 145 11.71 -4.59 -3.27
CA THR A 145 11.74 -5.47 -2.09
C THR A 145 10.41 -6.20 -1.99
N VAL A 146 10.46 -7.53 -1.99
CA VAL A 146 9.28 -8.38 -2.03
C VAL A 146 9.19 -9.31 -0.82
N VAL A 147 7.97 -9.72 -0.52
CA VAL A 147 7.70 -10.93 0.27
C VAL A 147 7.44 -12.05 -0.71
N ALA A 148 8.26 -13.08 -0.68
CA ALA A 148 8.15 -14.26 -1.53
C ALA A 148 8.02 -15.53 -0.69
N LEU A 149 7.32 -16.52 -1.22
CA LEU A 149 7.35 -17.91 -0.73
C LEU A 149 8.31 -18.69 -1.61
N VAL A 150 9.29 -19.36 -1.00
CA VAL A 150 10.23 -20.25 -1.66
C VAL A 150 10.19 -21.56 -0.89
N ALA A 151 9.94 -22.67 -1.57
CA ALA A 151 9.74 -23.97 -0.94
C ALA A 151 8.73 -23.93 0.23
N GLY A 152 7.75 -23.01 0.13
CA GLY A 152 6.74 -22.81 1.14
C GLY A 152 7.14 -21.91 2.32
N GLU A 153 8.36 -21.44 2.42
CA GLU A 153 8.82 -20.51 3.46
C GLU A 153 8.77 -19.05 2.99
N ALA A 154 8.26 -18.17 3.85
CA ALA A 154 8.21 -16.75 3.54
C ALA A 154 9.60 -16.09 3.74
N THR A 155 10.04 -15.32 2.76
CA THR A 155 11.28 -14.56 2.83
C THR A 155 11.08 -13.13 2.30
N VAL A 156 11.89 -12.19 2.80
CA VAL A 156 11.95 -10.79 2.30
C VAL A 156 13.29 -10.60 1.63
N LYS A 157 13.26 -10.24 0.34
CA LYS A 157 14.46 -10.08 -0.50
C LYS A 157 14.23 -9.01 -1.56
N LYS A 158 15.33 -8.55 -2.17
CA LYS A 158 15.30 -7.81 -3.44
C LYS A 158 14.99 -8.77 -4.57
N TYR A 159 14.05 -8.43 -5.41
CA TYR A 159 13.63 -9.24 -6.54
C TYR A 159 14.36 -8.80 -7.81
N TYR A 160 14.99 -9.73 -8.49
CA TYR A 160 15.57 -9.53 -9.82
C TYR A 160 15.15 -10.64 -10.75
N ARG A 161 14.62 -10.27 -11.91
CA ARG A 161 14.24 -11.24 -12.94
C ARG A 161 15.42 -11.50 -13.87
N TRP A 162 15.62 -12.74 -14.26
CA TRP A 162 16.55 -13.16 -15.27
C TRP A 162 15.85 -14.12 -16.25
N THR A 163 16.59 -14.71 -17.22
CA THR A 163 16.00 -15.41 -18.36
C THR A 163 15.14 -16.61 -17.94
N ASP A 164 15.62 -17.39 -16.97
CA ASP A 164 15.03 -18.70 -16.60
C ASP A 164 14.48 -18.74 -15.16
N GLY A 165 14.32 -17.57 -14.53
CA GLY A 165 13.85 -17.53 -13.14
C GLY A 165 14.02 -16.19 -12.48
N VAL A 166 14.21 -16.21 -11.17
CA VAL A 166 14.42 -15.04 -10.35
C VAL A 166 15.58 -15.21 -9.40
N GLU A 167 16.27 -14.12 -9.15
CA GLU A 167 17.22 -13.97 -8.06
C GLU A 167 16.54 -13.20 -6.93
N LEU A 168 16.49 -13.82 -5.77
CA LEU A 168 16.03 -13.20 -4.52
C LEU A 168 17.27 -12.82 -3.70
N ARG A 169 17.72 -11.58 -3.88
CA ARG A 169 18.97 -11.07 -3.30
C ARG A 169 18.75 -10.52 -1.91
N PRO A 170 19.49 -10.98 -0.89
CA PRO A 170 19.52 -10.30 0.40
C PRO A 170 20.18 -8.92 0.28
N ALA A 171 19.80 -7.97 1.11
CA ALA A 171 20.51 -6.73 1.33
C ALA A 171 21.39 -6.87 2.58
N ASN A 172 22.27 -7.86 2.52
CA ASN A 172 23.26 -8.19 3.53
C ASN A 172 24.44 -8.89 2.84
N PRO A 173 25.67 -8.30 2.91
CA PRO A 173 26.83 -8.83 2.22
C PRO A 173 27.31 -10.19 2.75
N GLU A 174 26.87 -10.58 3.95
CA GLU A 174 27.21 -11.88 4.56
C GLU A 174 26.29 -13.02 4.11
N MET A 175 25.31 -12.74 3.22
CA MET A 175 24.30 -13.70 2.78
C MET A 175 24.30 -13.86 1.27
N ASP A 176 24.21 -15.10 0.81
CA ASP A 176 24.14 -15.42 -0.61
C ASP A 176 22.72 -15.21 -1.20
N PRO A 177 22.64 -14.82 -2.48
CA PRO A 177 21.37 -14.77 -3.21
C PRO A 177 20.74 -16.16 -3.35
N ILE A 178 19.41 -16.19 -3.38
CA ILE A 178 18.64 -17.40 -3.66
C ILE A 178 18.20 -17.35 -5.12
N PHE A 179 18.62 -18.34 -5.91
CA PHE A 179 18.19 -18.48 -7.30
C PHE A 179 17.08 -19.54 -7.36
N VAL A 180 15.94 -19.16 -7.93
CA VAL A 180 14.77 -20.03 -8.06
C VAL A 180 14.23 -20.01 -9.48
N HIS A 181 13.85 -21.19 -9.99
CA HIS A 181 13.24 -21.31 -11.30
C HIS A 181 11.76 -20.89 -11.28
N GLU A 182 11.22 -20.60 -12.46
CA GLU A 182 9.82 -20.25 -12.59
C GLU A 182 8.93 -21.41 -12.12
N GLY A 183 7.96 -21.12 -11.23
CA GLY A 183 7.08 -22.13 -10.62
C GLY A 183 7.51 -22.61 -9.24
N GLU A 184 8.74 -22.39 -8.81
CA GLU A 184 9.24 -22.80 -7.49
C GLU A 184 9.08 -21.73 -6.41
N PHE A 185 8.60 -20.56 -6.79
CA PHE A 185 8.36 -19.43 -5.88
C PHE A 185 7.02 -18.75 -6.15
N ALA A 186 6.53 -18.02 -5.18
CA ALA A 186 5.35 -17.16 -5.34
C ALA A 186 5.58 -15.81 -4.65
N ILE A 187 5.39 -14.72 -5.40
CA ILE A 187 5.37 -13.37 -4.82
C ILE A 187 4.04 -13.19 -4.07
N ARG A 188 4.13 -12.78 -2.82
CA ARG A 188 2.97 -12.47 -1.96
C ARG A 188 2.67 -10.97 -1.92
N GLY A 189 3.68 -10.14 -2.19
CA GLY A 189 3.51 -8.71 -2.28
C GLY A 189 4.83 -7.94 -2.30
N VAL A 190 4.70 -6.63 -2.47
CA VAL A 190 5.81 -5.67 -2.51
C VAL A 190 5.79 -4.83 -1.24
N VAL A 191 6.95 -4.66 -0.62
CA VAL A 191 7.12 -3.81 0.56
C VAL A 191 6.95 -2.35 0.16
N VAL A 192 6.06 -1.64 0.85
CA VAL A 192 5.72 -0.23 0.57
C VAL A 192 5.98 0.69 1.75
N GLY A 193 6.25 0.12 2.92
CA GLY A 193 6.53 0.90 4.11
C GLY A 193 7.12 0.05 5.24
N LEU A 194 7.66 0.75 6.23
CA LEU A 194 8.30 0.15 7.40
C LEU A 194 7.91 0.94 8.65
N MET A 195 7.62 0.23 9.71
CA MET A 195 7.38 0.80 11.03
C MET A 195 8.35 0.17 12.03
N ARG A 196 9.04 1.02 12.79
CA ARG A 196 9.96 0.60 13.85
C ARG A 196 9.60 1.29 15.17
N ARG A 197 9.57 0.52 16.23
CA ARG A 197 9.45 1.06 17.57
C ARG A 197 10.81 1.06 18.25
N TYR A 198 11.25 2.22 18.69
CA TYR A 198 12.41 2.36 19.58
C TYR A 198 11.93 2.19 21.04
N ARG A 199 12.70 1.48 21.83
CA ARG A 199 12.49 1.32 23.27
C ARG A 199 13.38 2.26 24.04
#